data_ba61332ed09aeeb93a12877d7c978be4
#
_entry.id   ba61332ed09aeeb93a12877d7c978be4
#
_cell.length_a   1.000
_cell.length_b   1.000
_cell.length_c   1.000
_cell.angle_alpha   90.00
_cell.angle_beta   90.00
_cell.angle_gamma   90.00
#
_symmetry.space_group_name_H-M   'P 1'
#
loop_
_entity.id
_entity.type
_entity.pdbx_description
1 polymer ?
#
loop_
_entity_poly.entity_id
_entity_poly.type
_entity_poly.pdbx_seq_one_letter_code
_entity_poly.pdbx_strand_id
1 'polypeptide(L)'
;MTTSLKPGTADLLGISWSQYGGKTGIWRFMRIFDDADIKATVCLNAKGAEVFPEAVKELHRRGHEIAGHSYTQDLILPYLSPAEEKEVIQRCKRIIESAVGTAPVGWFSPVAAPTDHTASLLAQEGFLWHGDYNDTDLPYVLETASGKVVAIAHSDFTDNRTLRSSPRDFYNVYKDTFDYLHEHEAPSLINLTVHAHFGGRPLMSAMLHELLRYMKGFPDVWFARHDEVARWVLANAAH
;
A
#
# COMPACT_ATOMS: atom_id res chain seq x y z
N MET A 1 -9.94 -0.25 16.14
CA MET A 1 -10.99 0.03 17.14
C MET A 1 -10.74 -0.86 18.32
N THR A 2 -10.60 -0.30 19.50
CA THR A 2 -10.58 -1.09 20.74
C THR A 2 -12.02 -1.47 21.05
N THR A 3 -12.33 -2.75 20.93
CA THR A 3 -13.66 -3.25 21.31
C THR A 3 -13.69 -3.51 22.81
N SER A 4 -14.78 -3.14 23.46
CA SER A 4 -15.06 -3.48 24.85
C SER A 4 -15.69 -4.86 24.99
N LEU A 5 -15.66 -5.66 23.93
CA LEU A 5 -16.25 -7.00 23.91
C LEU A 5 -15.36 -7.99 24.67
N LYS A 6 -15.99 -8.94 25.35
CA LYS A 6 -15.28 -10.02 26.03
C LYS A 6 -14.53 -10.91 25.02
N PRO A 7 -13.38 -11.49 25.38
CA PRO A 7 -12.69 -12.47 24.55
C PRO A 7 -13.65 -13.59 24.08
N GLY A 8 -13.54 -13.97 22.82
CA GLY A 8 -14.41 -14.98 22.21
C GLY A 8 -15.76 -14.47 21.68
N THR A 9 -16.10 -13.19 21.88
CA THR A 9 -17.30 -12.58 21.29
C THR A 9 -16.98 -12.08 19.88
N ALA A 10 -17.82 -12.40 18.90
CA ALA A 10 -17.65 -11.91 17.53
C ALA A 10 -17.91 -10.39 17.47
N ASP A 11 -16.94 -9.62 17.00
CA ASP A 11 -17.08 -8.18 16.74
C ASP A 11 -17.74 -7.94 15.38
N LEU A 12 -19.07 -8.03 15.34
CA LEU A 12 -19.83 -7.82 14.10
C LEU A 12 -19.68 -6.39 13.55
N LEU A 13 -19.48 -5.40 14.41
CA LEU A 13 -19.22 -4.02 13.98
C LEU A 13 -17.86 -3.92 13.29
N GLY A 14 -16.80 -4.44 13.89
CA GLY A 14 -15.47 -4.46 13.30
C GLY A 14 -15.42 -5.26 12.00
N ILE A 15 -16.08 -6.42 11.95
CA ILE A 15 -16.22 -7.23 10.74
C ILE A 15 -16.93 -6.44 9.63
N SER A 16 -18.08 -5.81 9.91
CA SER A 16 -18.83 -5.04 8.92
C SER A 16 -18.06 -3.79 8.47
N TRP A 17 -17.31 -3.17 9.39
CA TRP A 17 -16.47 -2.03 9.09
C TRP A 17 -15.35 -2.40 8.11
N SER A 18 -14.65 -3.52 8.33
CA SER A 18 -13.58 -3.99 7.43
C SER A 18 -14.14 -4.41 6.06
N GLN A 19 -15.30 -5.06 6.02
CA GLN A 19 -15.97 -5.45 4.78
C GLN A 19 -16.36 -4.26 3.90
N TYR A 20 -16.57 -3.07 4.49
CA TYR A 20 -16.87 -1.86 3.74
C TYR A 20 -15.79 -1.55 2.70
N GLY A 21 -14.53 -1.83 3.00
CA GLY A 21 -13.41 -1.63 2.08
C GLY A 21 -13.63 -2.33 0.74
N GLY A 22 -13.83 -3.64 0.78
CA GLY A 22 -14.03 -4.45 -0.44
C GLY A 22 -15.39 -4.27 -1.10
N LYS A 23 -16.46 -4.01 -0.31
CA LYS A 23 -17.84 -3.86 -0.84
C LYS A 23 -18.11 -2.48 -1.45
N THR A 24 -17.48 -1.43 -0.94
CA THR A 24 -17.84 -0.04 -1.30
C THR A 24 -16.63 0.86 -1.48
N GLY A 25 -15.70 0.87 -0.52
CA GLY A 25 -14.61 1.84 -0.48
C GLY A 25 -13.68 1.74 -1.68
N ILE A 26 -13.27 0.53 -2.03
CA ILE A 26 -12.36 0.30 -3.16
C ILE A 26 -12.98 0.71 -4.51
N TRP A 27 -14.29 0.50 -4.67
CA TRP A 27 -15.01 0.91 -5.89
C TRP A 27 -15.10 2.43 -6.01
N ARG A 28 -15.18 3.13 -4.87
CA ARG A 28 -15.11 4.59 -4.84
C ARG A 28 -13.72 5.08 -5.18
N PHE A 29 -12.67 4.45 -4.66
CA PHE A 29 -11.29 4.76 -5.02
C PHE A 29 -11.03 4.58 -6.51
N MET A 30 -11.46 3.46 -7.09
CA MET A 30 -11.30 3.24 -8.53
C MET A 30 -11.91 4.37 -9.38
N ARG A 31 -13.09 4.91 -8.98
CA ARG A 31 -13.67 6.07 -9.67
C ARG A 31 -12.84 7.32 -9.50
N ILE A 32 -12.35 7.60 -8.29
CA ILE A 32 -11.48 8.76 -8.02
C ILE A 32 -10.18 8.68 -8.82
N PHE A 33 -9.59 7.50 -8.91
CA PHE A 33 -8.36 7.28 -9.68
C PHE A 33 -8.61 7.42 -11.20
N ASP A 34 -9.73 6.93 -11.70
CA ASP A 34 -10.12 7.15 -13.10
C ASP A 34 -10.36 8.64 -13.38
N ASP A 35 -11.09 9.36 -12.50
CA ASP A 35 -11.35 10.80 -12.63
C ASP A 35 -10.06 11.63 -12.61
N ALA A 36 -9.04 11.19 -11.87
CA ALA A 36 -7.73 11.84 -11.81
C ALA A 36 -6.74 11.33 -12.89
N ASP A 37 -7.13 10.33 -13.67
CA ASP A 37 -6.25 9.61 -14.61
C ASP A 37 -4.92 9.19 -13.97
N ILE A 38 -5.01 8.41 -12.89
CA ILE A 38 -3.87 7.85 -12.17
C ILE A 38 -4.02 6.35 -11.95
N LYS A 39 -2.88 5.69 -11.77
CA LYS A 39 -2.84 4.28 -11.32
C LYS A 39 -2.19 4.23 -9.95
N ALA A 40 -2.73 3.39 -9.09
CA ALA A 40 -2.26 3.23 -7.71
C ALA A 40 -1.66 1.84 -7.49
N THR A 41 -0.85 1.72 -6.44
CA THR A 41 -0.44 0.44 -5.88
C THR A 41 -1.41 0.05 -4.76
N VAL A 42 -1.93 -1.16 -4.82
CA VAL A 42 -2.86 -1.72 -3.83
C VAL A 42 -2.16 -2.81 -3.04
N CYS A 43 -1.78 -2.50 -1.80
CA CYS A 43 -1.24 -3.48 -0.85
C CYS A 43 -2.40 -4.35 -0.34
N LEU A 44 -2.46 -5.60 -0.82
CA LEU A 44 -3.59 -6.50 -0.63
C LEU A 44 -3.26 -7.62 0.35
N ASN A 45 -3.99 -7.70 1.47
CA ASN A 45 -4.03 -8.96 2.20
C ASN A 45 -4.59 -10.06 1.26
N ALA A 46 -3.84 -11.14 1.08
CA ALA A 46 -4.19 -12.15 0.06
C ALA A 46 -5.60 -12.76 0.26
N LYS A 47 -6.07 -12.84 1.50
CA LYS A 47 -7.45 -13.20 1.81
C LYS A 47 -8.48 -12.27 1.15
N GLY A 48 -8.11 -11.02 0.87
CA GLY A 48 -8.95 -10.07 0.14
C GLY A 48 -9.27 -10.54 -1.28
N ALA A 49 -8.33 -11.21 -1.96
CA ALA A 49 -8.56 -11.80 -3.26
C ALA A 49 -9.56 -12.97 -3.24
N GLU A 50 -9.60 -13.73 -2.13
CA GLU A 50 -10.57 -14.81 -1.93
C GLU A 50 -11.98 -14.29 -1.62
N VAL A 51 -12.07 -13.20 -0.83
CA VAL A 51 -13.34 -12.66 -0.32
C VAL A 51 -13.98 -11.66 -1.30
N PHE A 52 -13.17 -10.90 -2.05
CA PHE A 52 -13.60 -9.85 -2.98
C PHE A 52 -12.94 -10.01 -4.37
N PRO A 53 -13.02 -11.20 -5.01
CA PRO A 53 -12.29 -11.47 -6.24
C PRO A 53 -12.62 -10.49 -7.38
N GLU A 54 -13.87 -10.05 -7.49
CA GLU A 54 -14.27 -9.12 -8.55
C GLU A 54 -13.63 -7.73 -8.39
N ALA A 55 -13.48 -7.23 -7.16
CA ALA A 55 -12.81 -5.97 -6.91
C ALA A 55 -11.32 -6.05 -7.26
N VAL A 56 -10.66 -7.17 -6.91
CA VAL A 56 -9.23 -7.39 -7.18
C VAL A 56 -8.96 -7.53 -8.68
N LYS A 57 -9.79 -8.30 -9.40
CA LYS A 57 -9.70 -8.41 -10.86
C LYS A 57 -9.92 -7.08 -11.55
N GLU A 58 -10.90 -6.30 -11.10
CA GLU A 58 -11.21 -4.99 -11.69
C GLU A 58 -10.08 -3.96 -11.44
N LEU A 59 -9.46 -3.96 -10.26
CA LEU A 59 -8.27 -3.15 -9.98
C LEU A 59 -7.15 -3.48 -10.98
N HIS A 60 -6.82 -4.76 -11.12
CA HIS A 60 -5.79 -5.20 -12.06
C HIS A 60 -6.14 -4.85 -13.50
N ARG A 61 -7.38 -5.08 -13.94
CA ARG A 61 -7.86 -4.73 -15.29
C ARG A 61 -7.74 -3.24 -15.61
N ARG A 62 -7.89 -2.37 -14.61
CA ARG A 62 -7.71 -0.91 -14.73
C ARG A 62 -6.22 -0.49 -14.71
N GLY A 63 -5.30 -1.43 -14.55
CA GLY A 63 -3.85 -1.16 -14.56
C GLY A 63 -3.29 -0.72 -13.22
N HIS A 64 -4.01 -0.91 -12.11
CA HIS A 64 -3.44 -0.74 -10.77
C HIS A 64 -2.49 -1.90 -10.46
N GLU A 65 -1.42 -1.62 -9.73
CA GLU A 65 -0.54 -2.65 -9.20
C GLU A 65 -1.22 -3.35 -8.02
N ILE A 66 -1.11 -4.68 -7.94
CA ILE A 66 -1.49 -5.46 -6.76
C ILE A 66 -0.23 -5.97 -6.09
N ALA A 67 0.07 -5.44 -4.93
CA ALA A 67 1.20 -5.82 -4.08
C ALA A 67 0.73 -6.70 -2.91
N GLY A 68 1.61 -7.56 -2.37
CA GLY A 68 1.31 -8.40 -1.23
C GLY A 68 1.32 -7.64 0.09
N HIS A 69 0.43 -8.02 1.01
CA HIS A 69 0.33 -7.46 2.36
C HIS A 69 0.00 -8.55 3.40
N SER A 70 0.77 -9.63 3.40
CA SER A 70 0.49 -10.86 4.16
C SER A 70 -0.87 -11.50 3.80
N TYR A 71 -1.20 -12.63 4.43
CA TYR A 71 -2.48 -13.28 4.19
C TYR A 71 -3.63 -12.53 4.84
N THR A 72 -3.48 -12.14 6.11
CA THR A 72 -4.40 -11.30 6.88
C THR A 72 -3.62 -10.23 7.65
N GLN A 73 -4.31 -9.15 8.06
CA GLN A 73 -3.67 -8.03 8.75
C GLN A 73 -3.13 -8.37 10.15
N ASP A 74 -3.67 -9.38 10.79
CA ASP A 74 -3.28 -9.85 12.13
C ASP A 74 -2.13 -10.87 12.11
N LEU A 75 -1.70 -11.30 10.91
CA LEU A 75 -0.57 -12.21 10.74
C LEU A 75 0.73 -11.39 10.66
N ILE A 76 1.32 -11.11 11.84
CA ILE A 76 2.47 -10.24 12.04
C ILE A 76 3.77 -11.03 11.88
N LEU A 77 4.63 -10.66 10.91
CA LEU A 77 5.82 -11.42 10.53
C LEU A 77 6.80 -11.67 11.69
N PRO A 78 7.14 -10.71 12.57
CA PRO A 78 8.02 -10.95 13.72
C PRO A 78 7.58 -12.03 14.72
N TYR A 79 6.35 -12.52 14.61
CA TYR A 79 5.87 -13.62 15.46
C TYR A 79 6.05 -15.00 14.81
N LEU A 80 6.58 -15.04 13.59
CA LEU A 80 6.80 -16.24 12.80
C LEU A 80 8.27 -16.64 12.82
N SER A 81 8.53 -17.94 12.63
CA SER A 81 9.86 -18.41 12.26
C SER A 81 10.17 -18.01 10.81
N PRO A 82 11.45 -17.95 10.40
CA PRO A 82 11.83 -17.65 9.01
C PRO A 82 11.17 -18.57 7.97
N ALA A 83 10.95 -19.84 8.33
CA ALA A 83 10.29 -20.81 7.44
C ALA A 83 8.79 -20.51 7.29
N GLU A 84 8.12 -20.15 8.36
CA GLU A 84 6.70 -19.75 8.35
C GLU A 84 6.51 -18.42 7.61
N GLU A 85 7.42 -17.45 7.81
CA GLU A 85 7.40 -16.18 7.08
C GLU A 85 7.54 -16.41 5.57
N LYS A 86 8.48 -17.24 5.15
CA LYS A 86 8.65 -17.63 3.74
C LYS A 86 7.38 -18.26 3.17
N GLU A 87 6.74 -19.17 3.90
CA GLU A 87 5.50 -19.80 3.47
C GLU A 87 4.37 -18.78 3.30
N VAL A 88 4.26 -17.82 4.22
CA VAL A 88 3.28 -16.72 4.12
C VAL A 88 3.50 -15.89 2.86
N ILE A 89 4.74 -15.46 2.58
CA ILE A 89 5.09 -14.71 1.37
C ILE A 89 4.71 -15.50 0.11
N GLN A 90 5.13 -16.77 0.04
CA GLN A 90 4.83 -17.65 -1.09
C GLN A 90 3.33 -17.89 -1.26
N ARG A 91 2.60 -18.12 -0.17
CA ARG A 91 1.15 -18.31 -0.20
C ARG A 91 0.45 -17.06 -0.74
N CYS A 92 0.83 -15.88 -0.27
CA CYS A 92 0.27 -14.62 -0.74
C CYS A 92 0.51 -14.42 -2.23
N LYS A 93 1.75 -14.68 -2.69
CA LYS A 93 2.13 -14.61 -4.09
C LYS A 93 1.23 -15.52 -4.94
N ARG A 94 1.10 -16.80 -4.57
CA ARG A 94 0.26 -17.75 -5.31
C ARG A 94 -1.21 -17.35 -5.36
N ILE A 95 -1.79 -16.85 -4.26
CA ILE A 95 -3.19 -16.45 -4.22
C ILE A 95 -3.44 -15.24 -5.11
N ILE A 96 -2.58 -14.22 -5.04
CA ILE A 96 -2.71 -13.02 -5.87
C ILE A 96 -2.52 -13.38 -7.34
N GLU A 97 -1.48 -14.14 -7.68
CA GLU A 97 -1.23 -14.60 -9.05
C GLU A 97 -2.41 -15.40 -9.62
N SER A 98 -2.98 -16.31 -8.82
CA SER A 98 -4.17 -17.07 -9.23
C SER A 98 -5.40 -16.17 -9.48
N ALA A 99 -5.53 -15.06 -8.74
CA ALA A 99 -6.67 -14.16 -8.87
C ALA A 99 -6.59 -13.24 -10.09
N VAL A 100 -5.38 -12.76 -10.45
CA VAL A 100 -5.21 -11.75 -11.50
C VAL A 100 -4.33 -12.19 -12.68
N GLY A 101 -3.75 -13.39 -12.62
CA GLY A 101 -2.92 -13.95 -13.70
C GLY A 101 -1.47 -13.41 -13.73
N THR A 102 -1.08 -12.59 -12.75
CA THR A 102 0.26 -12.00 -12.67
C THR A 102 0.74 -12.03 -11.22
N ALA A 103 1.97 -12.53 -11.00
CA ALA A 103 2.57 -12.53 -9.66
C ALA A 103 2.83 -11.10 -9.16
N PRO A 104 2.55 -10.81 -7.87
CA PRO A 104 2.90 -9.52 -7.29
C PRO A 104 4.42 -9.35 -7.27
N VAL A 105 4.87 -8.12 -7.50
CA VAL A 105 6.30 -7.75 -7.46
C VAL A 105 6.61 -6.79 -6.30
N GLY A 106 5.62 -6.43 -5.52
CA GLY A 106 5.73 -5.55 -4.39
C GLY A 106 5.18 -6.15 -3.11
N TRP A 107 5.75 -5.71 -1.99
CA TRP A 107 5.38 -6.16 -0.65
C TRP A 107 5.33 -5.00 0.35
N PHE A 108 4.36 -5.07 1.25
CA PHE A 108 4.30 -4.24 2.44
C PHE A 108 3.86 -5.12 3.63
N SER A 109 4.67 -5.17 4.68
CA SER A 109 4.36 -6.00 5.85
C SER A 109 3.23 -5.41 6.69
N PRO A 110 2.33 -6.23 7.28
CA PRO A 110 1.35 -5.75 8.23
C PRO A 110 2.00 -4.90 9.32
N VAL A 111 1.36 -3.77 9.64
CA VAL A 111 1.83 -2.77 10.62
C VAL A 111 3.26 -2.25 10.36
N ALA A 112 3.75 -2.35 9.12
CA ALA A 112 5.12 -2.02 8.74
C ALA A 112 6.17 -2.74 9.62
N ALA A 113 5.92 -4.02 9.95
CA ALA A 113 6.76 -4.81 10.82
C ALA A 113 7.43 -5.97 10.05
N PRO A 114 8.57 -5.73 9.37
CA PRO A 114 9.40 -6.78 8.79
C PRO A 114 10.22 -7.49 9.86
N THR A 115 10.86 -8.59 9.46
CA THR A 115 11.97 -9.22 10.19
C THR A 115 13.30 -8.89 9.50
N ASP A 116 14.41 -9.26 10.09
CA ASP A 116 15.74 -9.20 9.46
C ASP A 116 15.89 -10.15 8.25
N HIS A 117 14.94 -11.07 8.06
CA HIS A 117 14.90 -12.00 6.93
C HIS A 117 14.00 -11.52 5.79
N THR A 118 13.01 -10.65 6.05
CA THR A 118 11.96 -10.28 5.09
C THR A 118 12.53 -9.84 3.75
N ALA A 119 13.44 -8.87 3.73
CA ALA A 119 14.00 -8.34 2.47
C ALA A 119 14.71 -9.44 1.64
N SER A 120 15.46 -10.32 2.30
CA SER A 120 16.16 -11.44 1.62
C SER A 120 15.18 -12.49 1.09
N LEU A 121 14.11 -12.79 1.84
CA LEU A 121 13.04 -13.69 1.40
C LEU A 121 12.29 -13.11 0.21
N LEU A 122 12.00 -11.81 0.22
CA LEU A 122 11.35 -11.11 -0.89
C LEU A 122 12.20 -11.15 -2.16
N ALA A 123 13.51 -10.87 -2.05
CA ALA A 123 14.45 -11.00 -3.18
C ALA A 123 14.46 -12.41 -3.74
N GLN A 124 14.53 -13.44 -2.86
CA GLN A 124 14.50 -14.85 -3.26
C GLN A 124 13.24 -15.23 -4.02
N GLU A 125 12.09 -14.67 -3.63
CA GLU A 125 10.80 -14.93 -4.26
C GLU A 125 10.52 -14.03 -5.49
N GLY A 126 11.46 -13.16 -5.87
CA GLY A 126 11.40 -12.34 -7.08
C GLY A 126 10.58 -11.07 -6.93
N PHE A 127 10.39 -10.58 -5.70
CA PHE A 127 9.82 -9.25 -5.47
C PHE A 127 10.84 -8.17 -5.84
N LEU A 128 10.37 -7.04 -6.35
CA LEU A 128 11.22 -5.91 -6.77
C LEU A 128 11.33 -4.85 -5.69
N TRP A 129 10.30 -4.68 -4.87
CA TRP A 129 10.26 -3.64 -3.85
C TRP A 129 9.53 -4.09 -2.57
N HIS A 130 9.83 -3.39 -1.48
CA HIS A 130 9.06 -3.44 -0.24
C HIS A 130 8.93 -2.03 0.37
N GLY A 131 7.87 -1.85 1.21
CA GLY A 131 7.53 -0.57 1.82
C GLY A 131 7.83 -0.47 3.32
N ASP A 132 8.67 -1.36 3.87
CA ASP A 132 8.77 -1.54 5.32
C ASP A 132 9.81 -0.63 6.00
N TYR A 133 10.71 0.00 5.23
CA TYR A 133 11.77 0.86 5.77
C TYR A 133 11.45 2.33 5.54
N ASN A 134 11.66 3.14 6.59
CA ASN A 134 11.41 4.58 6.63
C ASN A 134 12.65 5.34 7.15
N ASP A 135 13.82 4.95 6.68
CA ASP A 135 15.10 5.51 7.10
C ASP A 135 15.64 6.57 6.13
N THR A 136 14.94 6.82 5.02
CA THR A 136 15.24 7.85 4.02
C THR A 136 13.99 8.25 3.25
N ASP A 137 13.98 9.48 2.71
CA ASP A 137 12.85 10.00 1.94
C ASP A 137 12.83 9.48 0.50
N LEU A 138 13.99 9.16 -0.07
CA LEU A 138 14.10 8.65 -1.44
C LEU A 138 14.23 7.13 -1.48
N PRO A 139 13.68 6.47 -2.50
CA PRO A 139 13.84 5.03 -2.66
C PRO A 139 15.29 4.66 -2.98
N TYR A 140 15.73 3.52 -2.48
CA TYR A 140 17.08 3.03 -2.70
C TYR A 140 17.13 1.51 -2.91
N VAL A 141 18.23 1.04 -3.50
CA VAL A 141 18.49 -0.40 -3.68
C VAL A 141 19.06 -0.98 -2.40
N LEU A 142 18.38 -1.97 -1.86
CA LEU A 142 18.85 -2.77 -0.73
C LEU A 142 19.49 -4.06 -1.27
N GLU A 143 20.78 -4.23 -0.99
CA GLU A 143 21.50 -5.47 -1.28
C GLU A 143 21.21 -6.51 -0.18
N THR A 144 20.77 -7.70 -0.57
CA THR A 144 20.50 -8.81 0.35
C THR A 144 21.32 -10.03 -0.01
N ALA A 145 21.36 -11.03 0.86
CA ALA A 145 22.01 -12.30 0.57
C ALA A 145 21.41 -13.06 -0.62
N SER A 146 20.14 -12.75 -0.99
CA SER A 146 19.40 -13.44 -2.04
C SER A 146 19.21 -12.59 -3.32
N GLY A 147 19.72 -11.36 -3.34
CA GLY A 147 19.57 -10.42 -4.47
C GLY A 147 19.21 -9.02 -4.03
N LYS A 148 18.70 -8.23 -4.96
CA LYS A 148 18.36 -6.82 -4.75
C LYS A 148 16.85 -6.62 -4.62
N VAL A 149 16.44 -5.73 -3.72
CA VAL A 149 15.08 -5.18 -3.65
C VAL A 149 15.16 -3.69 -3.48
N VAL A 150 14.14 -2.95 -3.89
CA VAL A 150 14.06 -1.50 -3.68
C VAL A 150 13.25 -1.24 -2.40
N ALA A 151 13.82 -0.50 -1.47
CA ALA A 151 13.10 0.07 -0.34
C ALA A 151 12.42 1.36 -0.77
N ILE A 152 11.11 1.48 -0.54
CA ILE A 152 10.32 2.67 -0.84
C ILE A 152 9.62 3.08 0.46
N ALA A 153 9.97 4.22 1.02
CA ALA A 153 9.44 4.68 2.30
C ALA A 153 7.92 4.78 2.28
N HIS A 154 7.29 4.32 3.37
CA HIS A 154 5.86 4.44 3.60
C HIS A 154 5.54 5.77 4.29
N SER A 155 4.33 6.31 4.07
CA SER A 155 3.91 7.53 4.75
C SER A 155 3.45 7.26 6.20
N ASP A 156 3.92 8.10 7.13
CA ASP A 156 3.47 8.08 8.53
C ASP A 156 2.07 8.68 8.75
N PHE A 157 1.62 9.53 7.82
CA PHE A 157 0.34 10.23 7.90
C PHE A 157 -0.72 9.52 7.06
N THR A 158 -1.23 8.41 7.56
CA THR A 158 -2.28 7.66 6.88
C THR A 158 -3.68 8.21 7.23
N ASP A 159 -4.66 7.90 6.38
CA ASP A 159 -6.06 8.30 6.57
C ASP A 159 -6.66 7.88 7.93
N ASN A 160 -6.29 6.71 8.44
CA ASN A 160 -6.79 6.22 9.72
C ASN A 160 -6.24 7.00 10.93
N ARG A 161 -5.11 7.67 10.81
CA ARG A 161 -4.57 8.55 11.84
C ARG A 161 -5.28 9.90 11.85
N THR A 162 -5.51 10.49 10.69
CA THR A 162 -6.19 11.76 10.53
C THR A 162 -7.69 11.67 10.75
N LEU A 163 -8.32 10.53 10.46
CA LEU A 163 -9.75 10.33 10.68
C LEU A 163 -10.19 10.54 12.15
N ARG A 164 -9.27 10.42 13.10
CA ARG A 164 -9.55 10.65 14.53
C ARG A 164 -9.72 12.13 14.89
N SER A 165 -9.27 13.04 14.03
CA SER A 165 -9.36 14.49 14.17
C SER A 165 -10.34 15.04 13.16
N SER A 166 -9.87 15.38 11.97
CA SER A 166 -10.68 15.93 10.89
C SER A 166 -10.25 15.33 9.55
N PRO A 167 -11.17 14.92 8.67
CA PRO A 167 -10.82 14.54 7.30
C PRO A 167 -10.07 15.64 6.54
N ARG A 168 -10.31 16.92 6.83
CA ARG A 168 -9.59 18.05 6.25
C ARG A 168 -8.10 18.05 6.65
N ASP A 169 -7.74 17.54 7.82
CA ASP A 169 -6.35 17.44 8.25
C ASP A 169 -5.55 16.49 7.34
N PHE A 170 -6.17 15.42 6.83
CA PHE A 170 -5.56 14.56 5.83
C PHE A 170 -5.17 15.36 4.56
N TYR A 171 -6.07 16.16 4.04
CA TYR A 171 -5.79 17.03 2.90
C TYR A 171 -4.66 18.02 3.21
N ASN A 172 -4.74 18.72 4.34
CA ASN A 172 -3.77 19.74 4.72
C ASN A 172 -2.37 19.16 4.90
N VAL A 173 -2.24 18.04 5.64
CA VAL A 173 -0.93 17.40 5.88
C VAL A 173 -0.25 17.02 4.57
N TYR A 174 -0.97 16.35 3.67
CA TYR A 174 -0.38 15.94 2.40
C TYR A 174 -0.13 17.12 1.45
N LYS A 175 -1.02 18.10 1.44
CA LYS A 175 -0.82 19.32 0.64
C LYS A 175 0.42 20.08 1.10
N ASP A 176 0.54 20.35 2.41
CA ASP A 176 1.65 21.12 2.96
C ASP A 176 2.99 20.37 2.79
N THR A 177 2.99 19.04 2.94
CA THR A 177 4.16 18.20 2.66
C THR A 177 4.53 18.27 1.18
N PHE A 178 3.56 18.15 0.28
CA PHE A 178 3.78 18.23 -1.15
C PHE A 178 4.36 19.59 -1.56
N ASP A 179 3.78 20.69 -1.06
CA ASP A 179 4.24 22.05 -1.36
C ASP A 179 5.69 22.24 -0.90
N TYR A 180 6.02 21.82 0.33
CA TYR A 180 7.38 21.90 0.86
C TYR A 180 8.38 21.12 -0.02
N LEU A 181 8.07 19.87 -0.36
CA LEU A 181 8.94 19.02 -1.17
C LEU A 181 9.10 19.60 -2.58
N HIS A 182 8.01 20.06 -3.20
CA HIS A 182 8.03 20.61 -4.54
C HIS A 182 8.82 21.93 -4.62
N GLU A 183 8.74 22.78 -3.59
CA GLU A 183 9.43 24.08 -3.58
C GLU A 183 10.90 23.98 -3.15
N HIS A 184 11.27 23.00 -2.32
CA HIS A 184 12.56 23.02 -1.63
C HIS A 184 13.43 21.78 -1.85
N GLU A 185 12.84 20.62 -2.23
CA GLU A 185 13.54 19.34 -2.22
C GLU A 185 13.33 18.54 -3.51
N ALA A 186 14.03 18.90 -4.58
CA ALA A 186 14.03 18.13 -5.83
C ALA A 186 15.36 17.37 -6.02
N PRO A 187 15.34 16.04 -6.34
CA PRO A 187 14.16 15.20 -6.48
C PRO A 187 13.56 14.80 -5.13
N SER A 188 12.26 14.59 -5.10
CA SER A 188 11.54 14.14 -3.89
C SER A 188 10.50 13.07 -4.20
N LEU A 189 10.04 12.38 -3.17
CA LEU A 189 8.97 11.38 -3.26
C LEU A 189 7.98 11.58 -2.12
N ILE A 190 6.69 11.53 -2.43
CA ILE A 190 5.62 11.49 -1.44
C ILE A 190 4.77 10.25 -1.65
N ASN A 191 4.62 9.45 -0.61
CA ASN A 191 3.77 8.26 -0.63
C ASN A 191 2.44 8.57 0.07
N LEU A 192 1.37 8.66 -0.70
CA LEU A 192 0.02 8.96 -0.21
C LEU A 192 -0.71 7.66 0.11
N THR A 193 -0.92 7.37 1.40
CA THR A 193 -1.49 6.11 1.87
C THR A 193 -2.92 6.25 2.38
N VAL A 194 -3.81 5.44 1.83
CA VAL A 194 -5.23 5.37 2.22
C VAL A 194 -5.71 3.93 2.32
N HIS A 195 -6.58 3.66 3.29
CA HIS A 195 -7.21 2.36 3.48
C HIS A 195 -8.62 2.35 2.92
N ALA A 196 -8.99 1.35 2.12
CA ALA A 196 -10.29 1.30 1.48
C ALA A 196 -11.49 1.35 2.47
N HIS A 197 -11.33 0.84 3.70
CA HIS A 197 -12.37 0.86 4.71
C HIS A 197 -12.44 2.17 5.53
N PHE A 198 -11.38 2.98 5.56
CA PHE A 198 -11.32 4.33 6.15
C PHE A 198 -11.44 5.41 5.08
N GLY A 199 -10.44 5.56 4.24
CA GLY A 199 -10.37 6.57 3.18
C GLY A 199 -11.46 6.42 2.12
N GLY A 200 -11.97 5.20 1.94
CA GLY A 200 -13.13 4.93 1.08
C GLY A 200 -14.46 5.48 1.61
N ARG A 201 -14.55 6.04 2.83
CA ARG A 201 -15.75 6.72 3.35
C ARG A 201 -15.97 8.05 2.62
N PRO A 202 -17.23 8.52 2.44
CA PRO A 202 -17.53 9.65 1.56
C PRO A 202 -16.68 10.90 1.80
N LEU A 203 -16.58 11.33 3.05
CA LEU A 203 -15.87 12.56 3.40
C LEU A 203 -14.34 12.44 3.22
N MET A 204 -13.74 11.30 3.60
CA MET A 204 -12.32 11.04 3.34
C MET A 204 -12.02 10.93 1.84
N SER A 205 -12.90 10.26 1.11
CA SER A 205 -12.79 10.17 -0.35
C SER A 205 -12.89 11.54 -1.04
N ALA A 206 -13.69 12.46 -0.51
CA ALA A 206 -13.75 13.84 -1.01
C ALA A 206 -12.40 14.55 -0.81
N MET A 207 -11.75 14.36 0.35
CA MET A 207 -10.43 14.94 0.63
C MET A 207 -9.36 14.35 -0.28
N LEU A 208 -9.36 13.04 -0.50
CA LEU A 208 -8.46 12.40 -1.44
C LEU A 208 -8.64 12.93 -2.87
N HIS A 209 -9.88 13.04 -3.32
CA HIS A 209 -10.20 13.54 -4.67
C HIS A 209 -9.74 15.00 -4.86
N GLU A 210 -9.98 15.85 -3.86
CA GLU A 210 -9.52 17.25 -3.88
C GLU A 210 -8.00 17.35 -3.91
N LEU A 211 -7.29 16.52 -3.10
CA LEU A 211 -5.84 16.46 -3.05
C LEU A 211 -5.23 16.02 -4.39
N LEU A 212 -5.75 14.95 -4.97
CA LEU A 212 -5.26 14.47 -6.28
C LEU A 212 -5.45 15.50 -7.38
N ARG A 213 -6.58 16.23 -7.40
CA ARG A 213 -6.79 17.35 -8.34
C ARG A 213 -5.80 18.48 -8.14
N TYR A 214 -5.48 18.79 -6.88
CA TYR A 214 -4.49 19.79 -6.56
C TYR A 214 -3.12 19.39 -7.13
N MET A 215 -2.63 18.19 -6.79
CA MET A 215 -1.33 17.70 -7.25
C MET A 215 -1.27 17.53 -8.78
N LYS A 216 -2.36 17.17 -9.46
CA LYS A 216 -2.42 17.10 -10.93
C LYS A 216 -2.31 18.46 -11.63
N GLY A 217 -2.41 19.56 -10.89
CA GLY A 217 -2.13 20.90 -11.40
C GLY A 217 -0.65 21.19 -11.67
N PHE A 218 0.25 20.30 -11.26
CA PHE A 218 1.70 20.44 -11.39
C PHE A 218 2.21 19.51 -12.52
N PRO A 219 2.67 20.05 -13.67
CA PRO A 219 3.00 19.25 -14.85
C PRO A 219 4.28 18.42 -14.71
N ASP A 220 5.13 18.73 -13.74
CA ASP A 220 6.40 18.07 -13.41
C ASP A 220 6.26 16.96 -12.37
N VAL A 221 5.04 16.68 -11.93
CA VAL A 221 4.75 15.59 -10.95
C VAL A 221 4.45 14.29 -11.67
N TRP A 222 5.23 13.27 -11.35
CA TRP A 222 5.00 11.91 -11.82
C TRP A 222 4.13 11.12 -10.83
N PHE A 223 2.92 10.78 -11.23
CA PHE A 223 2.04 9.86 -10.50
C PHE A 223 2.40 8.42 -10.86
N ALA A 224 3.17 7.77 -10.02
CA ALA A 224 3.73 6.45 -10.27
C ALA A 224 3.13 5.37 -9.36
N ARG A 225 3.08 4.15 -9.87
CA ARG A 225 2.94 2.95 -9.04
C ARG A 225 4.31 2.60 -8.44
N HIS A 226 4.30 1.85 -7.35
CA HIS A 226 5.55 1.44 -6.69
C HIS A 226 6.42 0.54 -7.60
N ASP A 227 5.82 -0.32 -8.41
CA ASP A 227 6.58 -1.15 -9.36
C ASP A 227 7.27 -0.32 -10.45
N GLU A 228 6.69 0.80 -10.86
CA GLU A 228 7.29 1.74 -11.81
C GLU A 228 8.48 2.46 -11.18
N VAL A 229 8.32 2.95 -9.94
CA VAL A 229 9.41 3.56 -9.15
C VAL A 229 10.55 2.57 -8.95
N ALA A 230 10.23 1.34 -8.52
CA ALA A 230 11.24 0.31 -8.28
C ALA A 230 12.04 -0.03 -9.55
N ARG A 231 11.37 -0.17 -10.69
CA ARG A 231 12.06 -0.42 -11.98
C ARG A 231 12.93 0.76 -12.39
N TRP A 232 12.48 1.98 -12.18
CA TRP A 232 13.26 3.18 -12.47
C TRP A 232 14.52 3.24 -11.59
N VAL A 233 14.38 2.99 -10.28
CA VAL A 233 15.51 2.95 -9.34
C VAL A 233 16.52 1.88 -9.73
N LEU A 234 16.07 0.65 -10.02
CA LEU A 234 16.96 -0.45 -10.44
C LEU A 234 17.69 -0.15 -11.75
N ALA A 235 17.04 0.54 -12.68
CA ALA A 235 17.64 0.91 -13.96
C ALA A 235 18.63 2.07 -13.87
N ASN A 236 18.49 2.94 -12.85
CA ASN A 236 19.31 4.14 -12.67
C ASN A 236 20.26 4.08 -11.45
N ALA A 237 20.20 2.99 -10.66
CA ALA A 237 21.19 2.80 -9.62
C ALA A 237 22.58 2.70 -10.25
N ALA A 238 23.46 3.64 -9.90
CA ALA A 238 24.85 3.59 -10.33
C ALA A 238 25.48 2.29 -9.79
N HIS A 239 26.14 1.54 -10.66
CA HIS A 239 26.89 0.34 -10.31
C HIS A 239 28.10 0.67 -9.45
#